data_99ad97885998263a5b7797a959d26aed
#
_entry.id   99ad97885998263a5b7797a959d26aed
#
_cell.length_a   1.000
_cell.length_b   1.000
_cell.length_c   1.000
_cell.angle_alpha   90.00
_cell.angle_beta   90.00
_cell.angle_gamma   90.00
#
_symmetry.space_group_name_H-M   'P 1'
#
loop_
_entity.id
_entity.type
_entity.pdbx_description
1 polymer ?
#
loop_
_entity_poly.entity_id
_entity_poly.type
_entity_poly.pdbx_seq_one_letter_code
_entity_poly.pdbx_strand_id
1 'polypeptide(L)'
;MFRQYFKQAIQMLKENRLTSVISILGTALSIAMILVVILQFQIKLVGFRPESNRDRMLYIMGIRADSRDSETRNSTAMSDGVVKECLYPLQTPEAVTAIASGKVIVSLSDRQLFEEYVIKYTDPGFWKVFDFRFISGKPFTEADFISGLPRVVITNTLARKLFGSEDPIGKEVLMGYVPYAVTGVVEAPTRAANSAYADVWVPYTSNTNYVN
;
A
#
# COMPACT_ATOMS: atom_id res chain seq x y z
N MET A 1 56.97 -2.22 -7.43
CA MET A 1 56.28 -2.73 -8.62
C MET A 1 54.90 -2.12 -8.82
N PHE A 2 53.95 -2.16 -7.87
CA PHE A 2 52.58 -1.56 -8.00
C PHE A 2 52.54 -0.07 -8.45
N ARG A 3 53.48 0.74 -7.95
CA ARG A 3 53.52 2.19 -8.27
C ARG A 3 53.88 2.47 -9.74
N GLN A 4 54.64 1.61 -10.39
CA GLN A 4 54.96 1.75 -11.80
C GLN A 4 53.79 1.34 -12.70
N TYR A 5 53.12 0.23 -12.40
CA TYR A 5 51.90 -0.18 -13.13
C TYR A 5 50.79 0.85 -13.04
N PHE A 6 50.61 1.48 -11.87
CA PHE A 6 49.64 2.56 -11.69
C PHE A 6 49.97 3.80 -12.52
N LYS A 7 51.24 4.18 -12.59
CA LYS A 7 51.67 5.30 -13.45
C LYS A 7 51.46 5.01 -14.94
N GLN A 8 51.79 3.81 -15.38
CA GLN A 8 51.56 3.39 -16.77
C GLN A 8 50.05 3.34 -17.11
N ALA A 9 49.20 2.84 -16.22
CA ALA A 9 47.74 2.82 -16.42
C ALA A 9 47.20 4.26 -16.59
N ILE A 10 47.63 5.20 -15.72
CA ILE A 10 47.21 6.61 -15.83
C ILE A 10 47.68 7.22 -17.14
N GLN A 11 48.88 6.88 -17.59
CA GLN A 11 49.44 7.43 -18.83
C GLN A 11 48.68 6.91 -20.06
N MET A 12 48.33 5.61 -20.10
CA MET A 12 47.50 5.03 -21.15
C MET A 12 46.10 5.65 -21.18
N LEU A 13 45.48 5.93 -20.02
CA LEU A 13 44.21 6.63 -19.92
C LEU A 13 44.28 8.06 -20.50
N LYS A 14 45.39 8.75 -20.32
CA LYS A 14 45.62 10.11 -20.87
C LYS A 14 45.89 10.13 -22.37
N GLU A 15 46.55 9.11 -22.90
CA GLU A 15 46.86 9.00 -24.33
C GLU A 15 45.61 8.65 -25.17
N ASN A 16 44.71 7.82 -24.63
CA ASN A 16 43.47 7.39 -25.29
C ASN A 16 42.20 7.94 -24.59
N ARG A 17 42.08 9.26 -24.50
CA ARG A 17 41.04 9.92 -23.71
C ARG A 17 39.63 9.49 -24.05
N LEU A 18 39.28 9.37 -25.35
CA LEU A 18 37.93 9.02 -25.82
C LEU A 18 37.55 7.60 -25.38
N THR A 19 38.45 6.63 -25.64
CA THR A 19 38.23 5.21 -25.27
C THR A 19 38.14 5.06 -23.74
N SER A 20 38.99 5.76 -23.00
CA SER A 20 39.01 5.73 -21.54
C SER A 20 37.73 6.31 -20.94
N VAL A 21 37.21 7.42 -21.47
CA VAL A 21 35.95 8.03 -21.03
C VAL A 21 34.78 7.08 -21.32
N ILE A 22 34.71 6.50 -22.52
CA ILE A 22 33.64 5.54 -22.88
C ILE A 22 33.67 4.32 -21.96
N SER A 23 34.86 3.76 -21.69
CA SER A 23 35.01 2.60 -20.82
C SER A 23 34.61 2.90 -19.38
N ILE A 24 35.01 4.06 -18.83
CA ILE A 24 34.67 4.47 -17.48
C ILE A 24 33.17 4.72 -17.37
N LEU A 25 32.57 5.42 -18.34
CA LEU A 25 31.12 5.67 -18.34
C LEU A 25 30.32 4.37 -18.49
N GLY A 26 30.78 3.45 -19.36
CA GLY A 26 30.12 2.16 -19.55
C GLY A 26 30.16 1.28 -18.29
N THR A 27 31.32 1.20 -17.63
CA THR A 27 31.43 0.44 -16.37
C THR A 27 30.65 1.09 -15.23
N ALA A 28 30.71 2.42 -15.10
CA ALA A 28 29.95 3.16 -14.09
C ALA A 28 28.43 2.95 -14.28
N LEU A 29 27.93 3.04 -15.51
CA LEU A 29 26.53 2.83 -15.83
C LEU A 29 26.11 1.37 -15.51
N SER A 30 26.94 0.39 -15.88
CA SER A 30 26.65 -1.00 -15.58
C SER A 30 26.56 -1.27 -14.09
N ILE A 31 27.47 -0.74 -13.29
CA ILE A 31 27.44 -0.86 -11.83
C ILE A 31 26.21 -0.16 -11.26
N ALA A 32 25.89 1.04 -11.74
CA ALA A 32 24.72 1.77 -11.29
C ALA A 32 23.43 0.99 -11.57
N MET A 33 23.29 0.37 -12.75
CA MET A 33 22.12 -0.45 -13.07
C MET A 33 22.00 -1.69 -12.16
N ILE A 34 23.11 -2.37 -11.89
CA ILE A 34 23.13 -3.51 -10.96
C ILE A 34 22.68 -3.07 -9.56
N LEU A 35 23.20 -1.96 -9.07
CA LEU A 35 22.81 -1.42 -7.76
C LEU A 35 21.32 -1.06 -7.70
N VAL A 36 20.78 -0.44 -8.75
CA VAL A 36 19.33 -0.15 -8.84
C VAL A 36 18.49 -1.43 -8.76
N VAL A 37 18.89 -2.47 -9.49
CA VAL A 37 18.18 -3.77 -9.45
C VAL A 37 18.24 -4.37 -8.05
N ILE A 38 19.42 -4.39 -7.41
CA ILE A 38 19.58 -4.90 -6.03
C ILE A 38 18.69 -4.11 -5.06
N LEU A 39 18.68 -2.78 -5.14
CA LEU A 39 17.83 -1.93 -4.29
C LEU A 39 16.35 -2.22 -4.51
N GLN A 40 15.90 -2.40 -5.75
CA GLN A 40 14.52 -2.75 -6.04
C GLN A 40 14.11 -4.11 -5.44
N PHE A 41 15.01 -5.10 -5.47
CA PHE A 41 14.78 -6.38 -4.81
C PHE A 41 14.76 -6.24 -3.29
N GLN A 42 15.68 -5.49 -2.71
CA GLN A 42 15.71 -5.28 -1.26
C GLN A 42 14.45 -4.60 -0.74
N ILE A 43 13.93 -3.57 -1.43
CA ILE A 43 12.67 -2.90 -1.05
C ILE A 43 11.48 -3.87 -1.04
N LYS A 44 11.49 -4.90 -1.89
CA LYS A 44 10.43 -5.91 -1.91
C LYS A 44 10.54 -6.96 -0.79
N LEU A 45 11.74 -7.26 -0.34
CA LEU A 45 12.02 -8.32 0.63
C LEU A 45 12.05 -7.82 2.08
N VAL A 46 12.50 -6.59 2.29
CA VAL A 46 12.60 -6.01 3.63
C VAL A 46 11.22 -5.58 4.09
N GLY A 47 10.75 -6.17 5.19
CA GLY A 47 9.54 -5.74 5.89
C GLY A 47 9.75 -4.36 6.51
N PHE A 48 8.79 -3.45 6.30
CA PHE A 48 8.74 -2.14 6.94
C PHE A 48 7.28 -1.81 7.28
N ARG A 49 7.08 -0.99 8.31
CA ARG A 49 5.73 -0.62 8.69
C ARG A 49 4.96 0.09 7.56
N PRO A 50 3.70 -0.28 7.35
CA PRO A 50 2.87 -1.24 8.09
C PRO A 50 2.98 -2.71 7.62
N GLU A 51 3.80 -3.03 6.60
CA GLU A 51 4.00 -4.38 6.06
C GLU A 51 5.22 -5.06 6.71
N SER A 52 5.27 -5.12 8.04
CA SER A 52 6.41 -5.67 8.81
C SER A 52 6.67 -7.15 8.54
N ASN A 53 5.62 -7.91 8.22
CA ASN A 53 5.65 -9.36 8.00
C ASN A 53 5.56 -9.73 6.51
N ARG A 54 6.14 -8.93 5.62
CA ARG A 54 6.07 -9.10 4.16
C ARG A 54 6.51 -10.47 3.67
N ASP A 55 7.52 -11.04 4.31
CA ASP A 55 8.08 -12.36 4.06
C ASP A 55 7.11 -13.51 4.38
N ARG A 56 6.08 -13.26 5.20
CA ARG A 56 5.05 -14.22 5.61
C ARG A 56 3.67 -13.93 5.00
N MET A 57 3.54 -12.86 4.22
CA MET A 57 2.28 -12.47 3.59
C MET A 57 2.07 -13.18 2.26
N LEU A 58 0.87 -13.71 2.07
CA LEU A 58 0.41 -14.23 0.78
C LEU A 58 -0.64 -13.27 0.20
N TYR A 59 -0.38 -12.78 -1.01
CA TYR A 59 -1.27 -11.88 -1.72
C TYR A 59 -2.05 -12.64 -2.80
N ILE A 60 -3.37 -12.73 -2.63
CA ILE A 60 -4.25 -13.34 -3.62
C ILE A 60 -4.91 -12.21 -4.41
N MET A 61 -4.50 -12.03 -5.66
CA MET A 61 -4.93 -10.89 -6.49
C MET A 61 -6.19 -11.16 -7.31
N GLY A 62 -6.65 -12.41 -7.38
CA GLY A 62 -7.84 -12.78 -8.14
C GLY A 62 -8.04 -14.28 -8.23
N ILE A 63 -9.18 -14.66 -8.77
CA ILE A 63 -9.55 -16.05 -9.05
C ILE A 63 -9.58 -16.27 -10.55
N ARG A 64 -9.16 -17.47 -10.92
CA ARG A 64 -9.31 -17.96 -12.28
C ARG A 64 -10.34 -19.08 -12.31
N ALA A 65 -11.35 -18.92 -13.13
CA ALA A 65 -12.29 -19.98 -13.44
C ALA A 65 -12.00 -20.49 -14.86
N ASP A 66 -11.60 -21.76 -14.95
CA ASP A 66 -11.42 -22.44 -16.23
C ASP A 66 -12.69 -23.29 -16.47
N SER A 67 -13.47 -22.95 -17.51
CA SER A 67 -14.56 -23.82 -17.96
C SER A 67 -13.99 -24.99 -18.77
N ARG A 68 -14.49 -26.20 -18.55
CA ARG A 68 -14.07 -27.40 -19.29
C ARG A 68 -14.38 -27.32 -20.79
N ASP A 69 -15.34 -26.49 -21.19
CA ASP A 69 -15.88 -26.46 -22.55
C ASP A 69 -15.51 -25.18 -23.34
N SER A 70 -14.78 -24.24 -22.77
CA SER A 70 -14.37 -23.02 -23.48
C SER A 70 -12.91 -22.69 -23.23
N GLU A 71 -12.22 -22.27 -24.28
CA GLU A 71 -10.84 -21.74 -24.22
C GLU A 71 -10.77 -20.36 -23.51
N THR A 72 -11.89 -19.86 -23.02
CA THR A 72 -11.99 -18.56 -22.40
C THR A 72 -11.50 -18.62 -20.97
N ARG A 73 -10.31 -18.06 -20.74
CA ARG A 73 -9.69 -17.91 -19.43
C ARG A 73 -10.09 -16.57 -18.83
N ASN A 74 -11.06 -16.56 -17.94
CA ASN A 74 -11.45 -15.35 -17.23
C ASN A 74 -10.75 -15.27 -15.88
N SER A 75 -9.91 -14.25 -15.71
CA SER A 75 -9.39 -13.86 -14.41
C SER A 75 -10.20 -12.65 -13.93
N THR A 76 -10.79 -12.76 -12.75
CA THR A 76 -11.59 -11.70 -12.15
C THR A 76 -11.13 -11.41 -10.73
N ALA A 77 -11.44 -10.22 -10.23
CA ALA A 77 -11.34 -9.93 -8.82
C ALA A 77 -12.27 -10.86 -8.02
N MET A 78 -11.86 -11.18 -6.80
CA MET A 78 -12.69 -12.02 -5.92
C MET A 78 -13.93 -11.25 -5.47
N SER A 79 -15.09 -11.91 -5.52
CA SER A 79 -16.30 -11.40 -4.89
C SER A 79 -16.24 -11.59 -3.37
N ASP A 80 -17.02 -10.80 -2.64
CA ASP A 80 -17.19 -10.92 -1.18
C ASP A 80 -17.61 -12.34 -0.76
N GLY A 81 -18.53 -12.97 -1.50
CA GLY A 81 -18.95 -14.34 -1.24
C GLY A 81 -17.81 -15.35 -1.25
N VAL A 82 -16.92 -15.27 -2.24
CA VAL A 82 -15.76 -16.17 -2.31
C VAL A 82 -14.79 -15.94 -1.15
N VAL A 83 -14.57 -14.71 -0.75
CA VAL A 83 -13.73 -14.38 0.41
C VAL A 83 -14.33 -14.99 1.68
N LYS A 84 -15.65 -14.81 1.89
CA LYS A 84 -16.36 -15.33 3.07
C LYS A 84 -16.41 -16.85 3.13
N GLU A 85 -16.68 -17.50 2.01
CA GLU A 85 -16.87 -18.95 1.97
C GLU A 85 -15.56 -19.74 1.86
N CYS A 86 -14.55 -19.18 1.16
CA CYS A 86 -13.34 -19.93 0.85
C CYS A 86 -12.11 -19.47 1.63
N LEU A 87 -11.99 -18.18 1.98
CA LEU A 87 -10.76 -17.65 2.56
C LEU A 87 -10.84 -17.43 4.07
N TYR A 88 -11.92 -16.86 4.58
CA TYR A 88 -12.06 -16.64 6.02
C TYR A 88 -12.12 -17.93 6.86
N PRO A 89 -12.67 -19.07 6.36
CA PRO A 89 -12.66 -20.33 7.13
C PRO A 89 -11.31 -21.03 7.18
N LEU A 90 -10.28 -20.54 6.47
CA LEU A 90 -8.96 -21.17 6.49
C LEU A 90 -8.34 -21.13 7.89
N GLN A 91 -7.86 -22.28 8.34
CA GLN A 91 -7.22 -22.45 9.65
C GLN A 91 -5.70 -22.28 9.63
N THR A 92 -5.10 -22.32 8.43
CA THR A 92 -3.64 -22.26 8.27
C THR A 92 -3.08 -20.83 8.41
N PRO A 93 -3.71 -19.79 7.84
CA PRO A 93 -3.24 -18.41 8.01
C PRO A 93 -3.50 -17.92 9.44
N GLU A 94 -2.59 -17.14 10.00
CA GLU A 94 -2.76 -16.46 11.29
C GLU A 94 -3.89 -15.41 11.24
N ALA A 95 -4.01 -14.70 10.13
CA ALA A 95 -5.08 -13.76 9.84
C ALA A 95 -5.31 -13.65 8.32
N VAL A 96 -6.56 -13.39 7.97
CA VAL A 96 -6.99 -13.13 6.59
C VAL A 96 -7.66 -11.76 6.54
N THR A 97 -7.43 -11.01 5.48
CA THR A 97 -8.10 -9.73 5.23
C THR A 97 -8.42 -9.55 3.76
N ALA A 98 -9.56 -8.95 3.49
CA ALA A 98 -9.96 -8.52 2.15
C ALA A 98 -9.71 -7.03 1.98
N ILE A 99 -9.20 -6.65 0.81
CA ILE A 99 -8.86 -5.26 0.48
C ILE A 99 -9.39 -4.93 -0.90
N ALA A 100 -10.27 -3.93 -0.97
CA ALA A 100 -10.59 -3.27 -2.23
C ALA A 100 -10.01 -1.85 -2.21
N SER A 101 -9.45 -1.41 -3.34
CA SER A 101 -8.82 -0.11 -3.44
C SER A 101 -9.59 0.77 -4.40
N GLY A 102 -9.64 2.05 -4.10
CA GLY A 102 -10.30 3.04 -4.93
C GLY A 102 -9.77 4.45 -4.67
N LYS A 103 -10.49 5.40 -5.22
CA LYS A 103 -10.27 6.82 -4.99
C LYS A 103 -11.56 7.47 -4.54
N VAL A 104 -11.48 8.44 -3.66
CA VAL A 104 -12.63 9.13 -3.11
C VAL A 104 -12.30 10.61 -2.90
N ILE A 105 -13.30 11.45 -3.12
CA ILE A 105 -13.21 12.87 -2.76
C ILE A 105 -13.53 12.99 -1.27
N VAL A 106 -12.59 13.55 -0.51
CA VAL A 106 -12.75 13.82 0.92
C VAL A 106 -12.95 15.32 1.14
N SER A 107 -13.96 15.67 1.92
CA SER A 107 -14.26 17.07 2.27
C SER A 107 -14.79 17.15 3.70
N LEU A 108 -14.83 18.38 4.24
CA LEU A 108 -15.61 18.75 5.44
C LEU A 108 -16.90 19.43 5.01
N SER A 109 -17.94 19.32 5.83
CA SER A 109 -19.26 19.94 5.53
C SER A 109 -19.19 21.46 5.38
N ASP A 110 -18.25 22.11 6.07
CA ASP A 110 -18.08 23.57 6.12
C ASP A 110 -16.99 24.10 5.17
N ARG A 111 -16.23 23.22 4.52
CA ARG A 111 -15.09 23.60 3.68
C ARG A 111 -15.16 22.93 2.31
N GLN A 112 -15.02 23.72 1.28
CA GLN A 112 -14.97 23.28 -0.12
C GLN A 112 -13.56 22.77 -0.50
N LEU A 113 -12.99 21.85 0.29
CA LEU A 113 -11.76 21.14 -0.08
C LEU A 113 -12.17 19.84 -0.78
N PHE A 114 -12.19 19.88 -2.10
CA PHE A 114 -12.48 18.71 -2.93
C PHE A 114 -11.17 18.16 -3.50
N GLU A 115 -10.53 17.29 -2.75
CA GLU A 115 -9.35 16.57 -3.24
C GLU A 115 -9.60 15.08 -3.28
N GLU A 116 -9.00 14.44 -4.27
CA GLU A 116 -9.06 13.00 -4.46
C GLU A 116 -7.98 12.32 -3.62
N TYR A 117 -8.38 11.35 -2.81
CA TYR A 117 -7.53 10.56 -1.93
C TYR A 117 -7.65 9.07 -2.22
N VAL A 118 -6.60 8.32 -1.91
CA VAL A 118 -6.63 6.85 -2.01
C VAL A 118 -7.42 6.29 -0.84
N ILE A 119 -8.45 5.49 -1.15
CA ILE A 119 -9.27 4.78 -0.17
C ILE A 119 -9.04 3.28 -0.24
N LYS A 120 -9.02 2.63 0.92
CA LYS A 120 -9.13 1.18 1.03
C LYS A 120 -10.38 0.81 1.81
N TYR A 121 -11.14 -0.08 1.19
CA TYR A 121 -12.26 -0.77 1.78
C TYR A 121 -11.76 -2.09 2.32
N THR A 122 -11.91 -2.33 3.62
CA THR A 122 -11.30 -3.48 4.27
C THR A 122 -12.14 -3.99 5.44
N ASP A 123 -11.69 -5.05 6.07
CA ASP A 123 -12.28 -5.69 7.24
C ASP A 123 -11.42 -5.44 8.50
N PRO A 124 -11.87 -5.83 9.70
CA PRO A 124 -11.08 -5.70 10.93
C PRO A 124 -9.81 -6.56 10.95
N GLY A 125 -9.74 -7.63 10.14
CA GLY A 125 -8.55 -8.46 9.97
C GLY A 125 -7.36 -7.67 9.42
N PHE A 126 -7.63 -6.61 8.66
CA PHE A 126 -6.61 -5.72 8.12
C PHE A 126 -5.64 -5.19 9.18
N TRP A 127 -6.17 -4.79 10.31
CA TRP A 127 -5.38 -4.25 11.42
C TRP A 127 -4.58 -5.31 12.19
N LYS A 128 -4.86 -6.60 11.96
CA LYS A 128 -4.07 -7.72 12.46
C LYS A 128 -2.95 -8.11 11.50
N VAL A 129 -3.24 -8.04 10.20
CA VAL A 129 -2.28 -8.35 9.13
C VAL A 129 -1.22 -7.26 8.99
N PHE A 130 -1.62 -5.99 9.11
CA PHE A 130 -0.76 -4.84 8.92
C PHE A 130 -0.48 -4.12 10.25
N ASP A 131 0.79 -3.88 10.53
CA ASP A 131 1.30 -3.25 11.76
C ASP A 131 1.24 -1.71 11.66
N PHE A 132 0.05 -1.14 11.76
CA PHE A 132 -0.13 0.31 11.76
C PHE A 132 0.16 0.92 13.13
N ARG A 133 0.85 2.06 13.13
CA ARG A 133 1.03 2.88 14.31
C ARG A 133 -0.13 3.87 14.43
N PHE A 134 -1.03 3.64 15.39
CA PHE A 134 -2.06 4.60 15.76
C PHE A 134 -1.46 5.75 16.56
N ILE A 135 -1.76 6.99 16.15
CA ILE A 135 -1.35 8.22 16.84
C ILE A 135 -2.44 8.63 17.82
N SER A 136 -3.71 8.52 17.40
CA SER A 136 -4.86 8.73 18.27
C SER A 136 -6.01 7.81 17.86
N GLY A 137 -6.95 7.57 18.78
CA GLY A 137 -8.08 6.69 18.55
C GLY A 137 -7.70 5.23 18.38
N LYS A 138 -8.53 4.49 17.65
CA LYS A 138 -8.41 3.05 17.42
C LYS A 138 -9.02 2.66 16.08
N PRO A 139 -8.70 1.46 15.54
CA PRO A 139 -9.37 0.95 14.36
C PRO A 139 -10.87 0.75 14.59
N PHE A 140 -11.65 0.71 13.51
CA PHE A 140 -13.03 0.25 13.59
C PHE A 140 -13.09 -1.21 14.04
N THR A 141 -14.16 -1.53 14.78
CA THR A 141 -14.34 -2.83 15.43
C THR A 141 -15.10 -3.83 14.53
N GLU A 142 -15.12 -5.10 14.95
CA GLU A 142 -15.95 -6.11 14.32
C GLU A 142 -17.45 -5.74 14.36
N ALA A 143 -17.90 -5.13 15.46
CA ALA A 143 -19.28 -4.64 15.58
C ALA A 143 -19.60 -3.52 14.58
N ASP A 144 -18.68 -2.56 14.40
CA ASP A 144 -18.82 -1.50 13.39
C ASP A 144 -18.90 -2.10 11.97
N PHE A 145 -18.07 -3.11 11.72
CA PHE A 145 -18.00 -3.80 10.45
C PHE A 145 -19.29 -4.59 10.14
N ILE A 146 -19.76 -5.41 11.07
CA ILE A 146 -21.00 -6.22 10.88
C ILE A 146 -22.22 -5.30 10.70
N SER A 147 -22.26 -4.19 11.45
CA SER A 147 -23.38 -3.24 11.38
C SER A 147 -23.28 -2.28 10.18
N GLY A 148 -22.25 -2.37 9.35
CA GLY A 148 -22.05 -1.48 8.20
C GLY A 148 -21.93 0.00 8.57
N LEU A 149 -21.46 0.31 9.80
CA LEU A 149 -21.36 1.68 10.26
C LEU A 149 -20.30 2.47 9.45
N PRO A 150 -20.62 3.71 9.05
CA PRO A 150 -19.69 4.56 8.32
C PRO A 150 -18.58 5.08 9.26
N ARG A 151 -17.59 4.27 9.48
CA ARG A 151 -16.39 4.56 10.26
C ARG A 151 -15.20 4.75 9.35
N VAL A 152 -14.28 5.64 9.73
CA VAL A 152 -13.06 5.87 8.96
C VAL A 152 -11.84 6.00 9.86
N VAL A 153 -10.75 5.40 9.42
CA VAL A 153 -9.40 5.68 9.91
C VAL A 153 -8.69 6.52 8.85
N ILE A 154 -8.02 7.57 9.26
CA ILE A 154 -7.35 8.52 8.37
C ILE A 154 -5.86 8.62 8.71
N THR A 155 -5.05 9.07 7.74
CA THR A 155 -3.64 9.38 8.00
C THR A 155 -3.49 10.66 8.81
N ASN A 156 -2.40 10.78 9.58
CA ASN A 156 -2.05 12.00 10.29
C ASN A 156 -1.85 13.21 9.35
N THR A 157 -1.40 12.95 8.14
CA THR A 157 -1.25 13.99 7.11
C THR A 157 -2.61 14.55 6.69
N LEU A 158 -3.58 13.67 6.43
CA LEU A 158 -4.94 14.07 6.08
C LEU A 158 -5.65 14.72 7.26
N ALA A 159 -5.52 14.14 8.47
CA ALA A 159 -6.08 14.72 9.69
C ALA A 159 -5.64 16.17 9.90
N ARG A 160 -4.34 16.42 9.77
CA ARG A 160 -3.79 17.79 9.90
C ARG A 160 -4.29 18.72 8.82
N LYS A 161 -4.49 18.24 7.60
CA LYS A 161 -5.01 19.04 6.49
C LYS A 161 -6.47 19.43 6.67
N LEU A 162 -7.31 18.50 7.17
CA LEU A 162 -8.74 18.72 7.39
C LEU A 162 -9.02 19.49 8.66
N PHE A 163 -8.39 19.13 9.77
CA PHE A 163 -8.72 19.61 11.11
C PHE A 163 -7.66 20.55 11.73
N GLY A 164 -6.50 20.71 11.07
CA GLY A 164 -5.40 21.51 11.60
C GLY A 164 -4.82 20.91 12.87
N SER A 165 -4.95 21.61 13.99
CA SER A 165 -4.50 21.17 15.33
C SER A 165 -5.62 20.56 16.19
N GLU A 166 -6.86 20.55 15.69
CA GLU A 166 -7.98 19.99 16.44
C GLU A 166 -7.97 18.46 16.45
N ASP A 167 -8.50 17.86 17.53
CA ASP A 167 -8.66 16.41 17.59
C ASP A 167 -9.70 15.94 16.57
N PRO A 168 -9.33 15.08 15.62
CA PRO A 168 -10.25 14.57 14.62
C PRO A 168 -11.16 13.44 15.11
N ILE A 169 -10.87 12.82 16.27
CA ILE A 169 -11.61 11.65 16.75
C ILE A 169 -13.07 12.02 17.04
N GLY A 170 -14.00 11.23 16.50
CA GLY A 170 -15.45 11.44 16.61
C GLY A 170 -16.02 12.51 15.68
N LYS A 171 -15.18 13.29 14.99
CA LYS A 171 -15.65 14.24 13.97
C LYS A 171 -16.02 13.52 12.67
N GLU A 172 -16.85 14.18 11.88
CA GLU A 172 -17.30 13.66 10.59
C GLU A 172 -16.48 14.22 9.44
N VAL A 173 -16.21 13.36 8.47
CA VAL A 173 -15.66 13.68 7.16
C VAL A 173 -16.61 13.19 6.08
N LEU A 174 -16.81 13.96 5.03
CA LEU A 174 -17.61 13.56 3.88
C LEU A 174 -16.71 12.82 2.88
N MET A 175 -17.09 11.60 2.54
CA MET A 175 -16.44 10.81 1.50
C MET A 175 -17.45 10.50 0.40
N GLY A 176 -17.27 11.11 -0.78
CA GLY A 176 -18.26 11.01 -1.83
C GLY A 176 -19.67 11.48 -1.39
N TYR A 177 -19.72 12.54 -0.58
CA TYR A 177 -20.94 13.11 0.03
C TYR A 177 -21.60 12.26 1.14
N VAL A 178 -21.00 11.16 1.54
CA VAL A 178 -21.48 10.32 2.66
C VAL A 178 -20.67 10.67 3.92
N PRO A 179 -21.32 10.95 5.06
CA PRO A 179 -20.61 11.26 6.30
C PRO A 179 -20.04 9.99 6.93
N TYR A 180 -18.75 10.04 7.31
CA TYR A 180 -18.05 9.01 8.04
C TYR A 180 -17.46 9.60 9.32
N ALA A 181 -17.64 8.89 10.44
CA ALA A 181 -17.05 9.30 11.71
C ALA A 181 -15.61 8.79 11.83
N VAL A 182 -14.69 9.70 12.17
CA VAL A 182 -13.27 9.36 12.39
C VAL A 182 -13.12 8.58 13.69
N THR A 183 -12.62 7.35 13.60
CA THR A 183 -12.36 6.47 14.76
C THR A 183 -10.89 6.39 15.14
N GLY A 184 -10.00 6.62 14.19
CA GLY A 184 -8.57 6.54 14.42
C GLY A 184 -7.75 7.37 13.45
N VAL A 185 -6.55 7.74 13.92
CA VAL A 185 -5.54 8.41 13.12
C VAL A 185 -4.27 7.58 13.17
N VAL A 186 -3.74 7.24 12.00
CA VAL A 186 -2.51 6.47 11.85
C VAL A 186 -1.38 7.31 11.27
N GLU A 187 -0.16 6.90 11.54
CA GLU A 187 1.01 7.44 10.84
C GLU A 187 0.90 7.12 9.35
N ALA A 188 1.14 8.12 8.49
CA ALA A 188 1.01 7.96 7.05
C ALA A 188 2.00 6.89 6.54
N PRO A 189 1.50 5.81 5.91
CA PRO A 189 2.36 4.78 5.38
C PRO A 189 3.16 5.27 4.17
N THR A 190 4.34 4.69 3.94
CA THR A 190 5.08 4.93 2.71
C THR A 190 4.39 4.31 1.51
N ARG A 191 4.49 4.94 0.34
CA ARG A 191 3.96 4.41 -0.93
C ARG A 191 4.58 3.06 -1.33
N ALA A 192 5.72 2.70 -0.75
CA ALA A 192 6.33 1.39 -0.97
C ALA A 192 5.54 0.25 -0.31
N ALA A 193 4.68 0.54 0.69
CA ALA A 193 3.72 -0.39 1.28
C ALA A 193 2.43 -0.46 0.44
N ASN A 194 2.54 -0.93 -0.79
CA ASN A 194 1.47 -0.83 -1.80
C ASN A 194 0.14 -1.46 -1.35
N SER A 195 0.19 -2.60 -0.66
CA SER A 195 -1.02 -3.28 -0.19
C SER A 195 -1.67 -2.59 1.01
N ALA A 196 -0.89 -1.92 1.83
CA ALA A 196 -1.36 -1.20 3.00
C ALA A 196 -1.62 0.29 2.74
N TYR A 197 -0.95 0.89 1.72
CA TYR A 197 -0.99 2.32 1.45
C TYR A 197 -2.39 2.82 1.08
N ALA A 198 -2.89 3.78 1.84
CA ALA A 198 -4.04 4.62 1.54
C ALA A 198 -3.95 5.91 2.36
N ASP A 199 -4.83 6.86 2.08
CA ASP A 199 -5.05 8.05 2.88
C ASP A 199 -6.18 7.83 3.88
N VAL A 200 -7.14 6.96 3.53
CA VAL A 200 -8.31 6.61 4.33
C VAL A 200 -8.63 5.11 4.24
N TRP A 201 -9.10 4.51 5.34
CA TRP A 201 -9.56 3.12 5.43
C TRP A 201 -10.94 3.08 6.04
N VAL A 202 -11.84 2.32 5.41
CA VAL A 202 -13.24 2.16 5.83
C VAL A 202 -13.65 0.68 5.81
N PRO A 203 -14.64 0.27 6.62
CA PRO A 203 -15.25 -1.03 6.49
C PRO A 203 -15.84 -1.20 5.09
N TYR A 204 -15.55 -2.30 4.39
CA TYR A 204 -16.14 -2.50 3.07
C TYR A 204 -17.68 -2.67 3.15
N THR A 205 -18.19 -3.10 4.29
CA THR A 205 -19.63 -3.23 4.57
C THR A 205 -20.36 -1.88 4.65
N SER A 206 -19.64 -0.77 4.84
CA SER A 206 -20.22 0.58 4.80
C SER A 206 -20.52 1.05 3.38
N ASN A 207 -20.11 0.31 2.35
CA ASN A 207 -20.35 0.65 0.95
C ASN A 207 -21.17 -0.45 0.30
N THR A 208 -22.39 -0.11 -0.13
CA THR A 208 -23.36 -1.03 -0.76
C THR A 208 -22.82 -1.72 -2.02
N ASN A 209 -21.84 -1.14 -2.71
CA ASN A 209 -21.24 -1.73 -3.91
C ASN A 209 -20.42 -3.00 -3.62
N TYR A 210 -20.05 -3.26 -2.36
CA TYR A 210 -19.26 -4.42 -1.95
C TYR A 210 -20.05 -5.46 -1.15
N VAL A 211 -21.33 -5.22 -0.88
CA VAL A 211 -22.18 -6.08 -0.02
C VAL A 211 -23.23 -6.86 -0.83
N ASN A 212 -23.35 -6.61 -2.13
CA ASN A 212 -24.31 -7.30 -3.03
C ASN A 212 -23.64 -8.37 -3.86
#